data_d2e3e8705ddc9c69d4e464e62ea99ad0
#
_entry.id   d2e3e8705ddc9c69d4e464e62ea99ad0
#
_cell.length_a   1.000
_cell.length_b   1.000
_cell.length_c   1.000
_cell.angle_alpha   90.00
_cell.angle_beta   90.00
_cell.angle_gamma   90.00
#
_symmetry.space_group_name_H-M   'P 1'
#
loop_
_entity.id
_entity.type
_entity.pdbx_description
1 polymer ?
#
loop_
_entity_poly.entity_id
_entity_poly.type
_entity_poly.pdbx_seq_one_letter_code
_entity_poly.pdbx_strand_id
1 'polypeptide(L)'
;LNPVAGPYFNISAPSPTGVVAILAPQRSSLLGLTSVIAPVIVSGNSCVVIASQDRPIPAVTLAEILATSDVPGGVVNLITGHTAEIAPWLASHRDVNAIDLTGAADATGVDWGTLEAAAADNLKRVLRPEGVGSQAQEPDWSATPDLHRMTAFLETKTVWHPKGR
;
A
#
# COMPACT_ATOMS: atom_id res chain seq x y z
N LEU A 1 21.44 -15.76 -5.89
CA LEU A 1 21.96 -15.97 -7.24
C LEU A 1 21.05 -16.94 -7.98
N ASN A 2 20.65 -16.55 -9.19
CA ASN A 2 19.86 -17.42 -10.05
C ASN A 2 20.79 -18.32 -10.88
N PRO A 3 20.42 -19.59 -11.13
CA PRO A 3 21.20 -20.46 -12.01
C PRO A 3 21.11 -19.96 -13.46
N VAL A 4 22.27 -19.84 -14.12
CA VAL A 4 22.36 -19.45 -15.52
C VAL A 4 23.41 -20.26 -16.23
N ALA A 5 23.19 -20.55 -17.51
CA ALA A 5 24.19 -21.15 -18.38
C ALA A 5 25.13 -20.06 -18.91
N GLY A 6 26.44 -20.27 -18.78
CA GLY A 6 27.46 -19.36 -19.30
C GLY A 6 28.06 -18.39 -18.27
N PRO A 7 28.95 -17.49 -18.72
CA PRO A 7 29.72 -16.61 -17.84
C PRO A 7 28.91 -15.35 -17.44
N TYR A 8 27.77 -15.55 -16.78
CA TYR A 8 26.92 -14.47 -16.34
C TYR A 8 26.78 -14.48 -14.82
N PHE A 9 26.68 -13.27 -14.25
CA PHE A 9 26.19 -13.06 -12.90
C PHE A 9 24.72 -12.69 -13.00
N ASN A 10 23.85 -13.46 -12.32
CA ASN A 10 22.41 -13.22 -12.32
C ASN A 10 21.90 -13.23 -10.88
N ILE A 11 21.28 -12.15 -10.47
CA ILE A 11 20.68 -12.01 -9.15
C ILE A 11 19.29 -11.38 -9.27
N SER A 12 18.34 -11.96 -8.56
CA SER A 12 17.04 -11.34 -8.33
C SER A 12 16.94 -10.89 -6.89
N ALA A 13 16.44 -9.68 -6.69
CA ALA A 13 16.21 -9.10 -5.38
C ALA A 13 14.88 -8.34 -5.35
N PRO A 14 14.17 -8.33 -4.20
CA PRO A 14 13.00 -7.47 -4.03
C PRO A 14 13.42 -6.00 -4.06
N SER A 15 12.54 -5.16 -4.60
CA SER A 15 12.67 -3.70 -4.66
C SER A 15 11.32 -3.08 -4.37
N PRO A 16 11.25 -1.94 -3.67
CA PRO A 16 9.98 -1.25 -3.44
C PRO A 16 9.33 -0.85 -4.76
N THR A 17 8.00 -0.89 -4.80
CA THR A 17 7.21 -0.45 -5.96
C THR A 17 7.27 1.08 -6.14
N GLY A 18 7.30 1.84 -5.02
CA GLY A 18 7.38 3.30 -5.02
C GLY A 18 6.36 3.96 -4.10
N VAL A 19 5.42 4.72 -4.66
CA VAL A 19 4.36 5.40 -3.91
C VAL A 19 3.13 4.51 -3.83
N VAL A 20 2.66 4.21 -2.63
CA VAL A 20 1.47 3.39 -2.36
C VAL A 20 0.34 4.29 -1.83
N ALA A 21 -0.78 4.36 -2.55
CA ALA A 21 -2.01 4.92 -1.99
C ALA A 21 -2.68 3.90 -1.07
N ILE A 22 -3.16 4.32 0.08
CA ILE A 22 -3.80 3.44 1.07
C ILE A 22 -5.16 4.02 1.45
N LEU A 23 -6.21 3.23 1.27
CA LEU A 23 -7.50 3.48 1.90
C LEU A 23 -7.47 2.82 3.27
N ALA A 24 -7.39 3.63 4.32
CA ALA A 24 -7.30 3.11 5.68
C ALA A 24 -8.61 2.43 6.12
N PRO A 25 -8.51 1.40 6.97
CA PRO A 25 -9.67 0.75 7.58
C PRO A 25 -10.58 1.76 8.29
N GLN A 26 -11.89 1.66 8.06
CA GLN A 26 -12.84 2.64 8.60
C GLN A 26 -13.16 2.38 10.07
N ARG A 27 -13.27 1.12 10.49
CA ARG A 27 -13.60 0.74 11.86
C ARG A 27 -12.38 0.69 12.76
N SER A 28 -11.28 0.12 12.27
CA SER A 28 -10.02 -0.03 13.01
C SER A 28 -9.09 1.15 12.73
N SER A 29 -9.45 2.33 13.23
CA SER A 29 -8.82 3.61 12.90
C SER A 29 -7.42 3.83 13.50
N LEU A 30 -6.93 2.96 14.38
CA LEU A 30 -5.56 2.98 14.89
C LEU A 30 -4.84 1.66 14.58
N LEU A 31 -5.32 0.52 15.09
CA LEU A 31 -4.66 -0.77 14.86
C LEU A 31 -4.64 -1.12 13.37
N GLY A 32 -5.78 -1.04 12.68
CA GLY A 32 -5.84 -1.27 11.24
C GLY A 32 -5.02 -0.24 10.45
N LEU A 33 -5.06 1.04 10.84
CA LEU A 33 -4.26 2.09 10.22
C LEU A 33 -2.75 1.75 10.28
N THR A 34 -2.24 1.40 11.45
CA THR A 34 -0.82 1.04 11.60
C THR A 34 -0.48 -0.26 10.87
N SER A 35 -1.42 -1.21 10.84
CA SER A 35 -1.25 -2.51 10.16
C SER A 35 -1.21 -2.38 8.62
N VAL A 36 -1.77 -1.33 8.04
CA VAL A 36 -1.65 -1.08 6.59
C VAL A 36 -0.43 -0.19 6.26
N ILE A 37 0.01 0.70 7.15
CA ILE A 37 1.15 1.59 6.91
C ILE A 37 2.49 0.88 7.13
N ALA A 38 2.66 0.18 8.25
CA ALA A 38 3.95 -0.38 8.65
C ALA A 38 4.56 -1.35 7.61
N PRO A 39 3.79 -2.30 7.01
CA PRO A 39 4.33 -3.17 5.98
C PRO A 39 4.79 -2.44 4.72
N VAL A 40 4.14 -1.33 4.38
CA VAL A 40 4.48 -0.52 3.20
C VAL A 40 5.81 0.21 3.41
N ILE A 41 5.99 0.87 4.56
CA ILE A 41 7.21 1.65 4.81
C ILE A 41 8.42 0.76 5.11
N VAL A 42 8.25 -0.37 5.80
CA VAL A 42 9.35 -1.28 6.10
C VAL A 42 9.90 -1.96 4.85
N SER A 43 9.08 -2.10 3.81
CA SER A 43 9.50 -2.61 2.49
C SER A 43 10.14 -1.53 1.59
N GLY A 44 10.32 -0.31 2.10
CA GLY A 44 11.02 0.78 1.41
C GLY A 44 10.14 1.66 0.52
N ASN A 45 8.81 1.52 0.58
CA ASN A 45 7.87 2.39 -0.12
C ASN A 45 7.56 3.64 0.70
N SER A 46 7.08 4.68 0.04
CA SER A 46 6.35 5.77 0.66
C SER A 46 4.84 5.61 0.47
N CYS A 47 4.03 6.25 1.29
CA CYS A 47 2.59 6.13 1.17
C CYS A 47 1.85 7.46 1.31
N VAL A 48 0.68 7.50 0.65
CA VAL A 48 -0.36 8.52 0.81
C VAL A 48 -1.61 7.81 1.32
N VAL A 49 -2.04 8.13 2.51
CA VAL A 49 -3.07 7.40 3.25
C VAL A 49 -4.31 8.28 3.41
N ILE A 50 -5.46 7.80 2.94
CA ILE A 50 -6.75 8.38 3.29
C ILE A 50 -7.18 7.75 4.62
N ALA A 51 -7.21 8.54 5.68
CA ALA A 51 -7.60 8.09 7.01
C ALA A 51 -9.09 7.70 7.07
N SER A 52 -9.49 6.98 8.12
CA SER A 52 -10.92 6.74 8.38
C SER A 52 -11.68 8.07 8.42
N GLN A 53 -12.71 8.20 7.59
CA GLN A 53 -13.52 9.44 7.54
C GLN A 53 -14.33 9.65 8.81
N ASP A 54 -14.81 8.59 9.45
CA ASP A 54 -15.64 8.67 10.64
C ASP A 54 -14.82 8.80 11.93
N ARG A 55 -13.53 8.38 11.88
CA ARG A 55 -12.63 8.35 13.04
C ARG A 55 -11.23 8.86 12.68
N PRO A 56 -11.09 10.13 12.25
CA PRO A 56 -9.81 10.66 11.75
C PRO A 56 -8.78 10.97 12.85
N ILE A 57 -9.21 11.19 14.09
CA ILE A 57 -8.35 11.67 15.19
C ILE A 57 -7.12 10.76 15.41
N PRO A 58 -7.24 9.41 15.46
CA PRO A 58 -6.05 8.55 15.61
C PRO A 58 -5.01 8.73 14.51
N ALA A 59 -5.45 9.02 13.26
CA ALA A 59 -4.53 9.29 12.16
C ALA A 59 -3.79 10.62 12.34
N VAL A 60 -4.48 11.67 12.80
CA VAL A 60 -3.85 12.96 13.10
C VAL A 60 -2.81 12.82 14.21
N THR A 61 -3.15 12.11 15.30
CA THR A 61 -2.20 11.85 16.39
C THR A 61 -1.00 11.02 15.90
N LEU A 62 -1.24 10.02 15.05
CA LEU A 62 -0.15 9.25 14.45
C LEU A 62 0.75 10.13 13.58
N ALA A 63 0.18 11.06 12.81
CA ALA A 63 0.96 12.02 12.00
C ALA A 63 1.87 12.90 12.87
N GLU A 64 1.38 13.38 14.01
CA GLU A 64 2.18 14.16 14.96
C GLU A 64 3.33 13.32 15.55
N ILE A 65 3.06 12.05 15.91
CA ILE A 65 4.07 11.13 16.41
C ILE A 65 5.14 10.88 15.33
N LEU A 66 4.73 10.62 14.10
CA LEU A 66 5.65 10.39 12.98
C LEU A 66 6.52 11.63 12.69
N ALA A 67 5.92 12.83 12.73
CA ALA A 67 6.63 14.08 12.48
C ALA A 67 7.70 14.40 13.54
N THR A 68 7.58 13.83 14.75
CA THR A 68 8.52 14.00 15.86
C THR A 68 9.43 12.79 16.09
N SER A 69 9.30 11.77 15.24
CA SER A 69 10.12 10.55 15.27
C SER A 69 11.26 10.60 14.24
N ASP A 70 12.05 9.53 14.18
CA ASP A 70 13.11 9.36 13.19
C ASP A 70 12.60 8.92 11.79
N VAL A 71 11.29 8.84 11.58
CA VAL A 71 10.72 8.55 10.25
C VAL A 71 10.95 9.76 9.34
N PRO A 72 11.63 9.60 8.20
CA PRO A 72 11.90 10.72 7.32
C PRO A 72 10.63 11.39 6.81
N GLY A 73 10.63 12.71 6.73
CA GLY A 73 9.49 13.46 6.19
C GLY A 73 9.12 13.01 4.77
N GLY A 74 7.81 12.89 4.50
CA GLY A 74 7.28 12.45 3.21
C GLY A 74 7.20 10.92 3.01
N VAL A 75 7.73 10.11 3.93
CA VAL A 75 7.55 8.65 3.86
C VAL A 75 6.10 8.26 4.13
N VAL A 76 5.44 8.91 5.08
CA VAL A 76 4.02 8.72 5.38
C VAL A 76 3.30 10.05 5.28
N ASN A 77 2.31 10.12 4.40
CA ASN A 77 1.49 11.32 4.17
C ASN A 77 0.04 10.97 4.47
N LEU A 78 -0.54 11.57 5.50
CA LEU A 78 -1.89 11.30 5.97
C LEU A 78 -2.84 12.40 5.51
N ILE A 79 -3.96 12.01 4.92
CA ILE A 79 -5.03 12.89 4.45
C ILE A 79 -6.31 12.52 5.19
N THR A 80 -7.02 13.51 5.71
CA THR A 80 -8.36 13.36 6.26
C THR A 80 -9.39 13.90 5.29
N GLY A 81 -10.57 13.28 5.23
CA GLY A 81 -11.67 13.71 4.37
C GLY A 81 -12.56 12.55 3.96
N HIS A 82 -13.45 12.81 3.01
CA HIS A 82 -14.37 11.80 2.50
C HIS A 82 -13.66 10.85 1.55
N THR A 83 -13.59 9.57 1.92
CA THR A 83 -12.87 8.56 1.15
C THR A 83 -13.39 8.46 -0.28
N ALA A 84 -14.71 8.52 -0.48
CA ALA A 84 -15.33 8.45 -1.80
C ALA A 84 -14.95 9.61 -2.74
N GLU A 85 -14.61 10.78 -2.19
CA GLU A 85 -14.19 11.95 -2.97
C GLU A 85 -12.70 11.91 -3.33
N ILE A 86 -11.87 11.42 -2.42
CA ILE A 86 -10.40 11.47 -2.56
C ILE A 86 -9.86 10.23 -3.32
N ALA A 87 -10.41 9.04 -3.04
CA ALA A 87 -9.88 7.78 -3.56
C ALA A 87 -9.80 7.72 -5.10
N PRO A 88 -10.77 8.23 -5.89
CA PRO A 88 -10.68 8.22 -7.34
C PRO A 88 -9.45 8.97 -7.88
N TRP A 89 -9.06 10.08 -7.24
CA TRP A 89 -7.87 10.85 -7.62
C TRP A 89 -6.59 10.07 -7.40
N LEU A 90 -6.46 9.36 -6.27
CA LEU A 90 -5.29 8.53 -6.00
C LEU A 90 -5.27 7.29 -6.91
N ALA A 91 -6.41 6.69 -7.19
CA ALA A 91 -6.51 5.53 -8.08
C ALA A 91 -6.08 5.87 -9.52
N SER A 92 -6.39 7.08 -10.01
CA SER A 92 -6.03 7.53 -11.36
C SER A 92 -4.69 8.27 -11.42
N HIS A 93 -4.07 8.65 -10.29
CA HIS A 93 -2.84 9.44 -10.26
C HIS A 93 -1.66 8.67 -10.83
N ARG A 94 -0.96 9.24 -11.81
CA ARG A 94 0.13 8.54 -12.53
C ARG A 94 1.36 8.28 -11.69
N ASP A 95 1.65 9.12 -10.69
CA ASP A 95 2.81 8.96 -9.81
C ASP A 95 2.53 8.03 -8.62
N VAL A 96 1.31 7.51 -8.50
CA VAL A 96 0.97 6.43 -7.58
C VAL A 96 1.25 5.09 -8.29
N ASN A 97 2.08 4.24 -7.68
CA ASN A 97 2.54 2.99 -8.28
C ASN A 97 1.74 1.77 -7.80
N ALA A 98 1.12 1.89 -6.63
CA ALA A 98 0.30 0.82 -6.05
C ALA A 98 -0.84 1.40 -5.21
N ILE A 99 -1.89 0.60 -4.99
CA ILE A 99 -3.02 0.99 -4.16
C ILE A 99 -3.46 -0.16 -3.26
N ASP A 100 -3.61 0.14 -1.97
CA ASP A 100 -4.24 -0.74 -0.97
C ASP A 100 -5.71 -0.35 -0.80
N LEU A 101 -6.61 -1.19 -1.26
CA LEU A 101 -8.05 -1.01 -1.21
C LEU A 101 -8.69 -1.71 0.00
N THR A 102 -7.91 -2.24 0.94
CA THR A 102 -8.44 -3.01 2.08
C THR A 102 -9.50 -2.25 2.85
N GLY A 103 -9.29 -0.96 3.10
CA GLY A 103 -10.26 -0.10 3.80
C GLY A 103 -11.48 0.30 2.97
N ALA A 104 -11.49 -0.01 1.67
CA ALA A 104 -12.66 0.26 0.82
C ALA A 104 -13.85 -0.66 1.13
N ALA A 105 -13.61 -1.82 1.76
CA ALA A 105 -14.66 -2.77 2.13
C ALA A 105 -15.77 -2.14 2.97
N ASP A 106 -15.39 -1.27 3.93
CA ASP A 106 -16.31 -0.62 4.86
C ASP A 106 -16.46 0.90 4.62
N ALA A 107 -15.87 1.43 3.55
CA ALA A 107 -15.94 2.85 3.22
C ALA A 107 -17.26 3.19 2.50
N THR A 108 -18.06 4.06 3.10
CA THR A 108 -19.35 4.47 2.54
C THR A 108 -19.18 5.17 1.19
N GLY A 109 -19.93 4.71 0.20
CA GLY A 109 -19.94 5.31 -1.15
C GLY A 109 -18.72 4.99 -2.01
N VAL A 110 -17.85 4.08 -1.58
CA VAL A 110 -16.68 3.63 -2.34
C VAL A 110 -16.99 2.34 -3.06
N ASP A 111 -16.89 2.36 -4.39
CA ASP A 111 -16.85 1.17 -5.23
C ASP A 111 -15.38 0.84 -5.55
N TRP A 112 -14.82 -0.09 -4.82
CA TRP A 112 -13.42 -0.48 -5.00
C TRP A 112 -13.14 -1.13 -6.36
N GLY A 113 -14.14 -1.72 -7.03
CA GLY A 113 -14.00 -2.24 -8.39
C GLY A 113 -13.73 -1.13 -9.41
N THR A 114 -14.41 0.02 -9.28
CA THR A 114 -14.13 1.22 -10.09
C THR A 114 -12.73 1.76 -9.82
N LEU A 115 -12.27 1.78 -8.56
CA LEU A 115 -10.92 2.21 -8.22
C LEU A 115 -9.86 1.27 -8.81
N GLU A 116 -10.09 -0.04 -8.77
CA GLU A 116 -9.21 -1.03 -9.39
C GLU A 116 -9.15 -0.85 -10.91
N ALA A 117 -10.28 -0.60 -11.56
CA ALA A 117 -10.31 -0.32 -12.99
C ALA A 117 -9.49 0.93 -13.35
N ALA A 118 -9.62 2.01 -12.56
CA ALA A 118 -8.80 3.22 -12.75
C ALA A 118 -7.30 2.96 -12.50
N ALA A 119 -6.97 2.10 -11.55
CA ALA A 119 -5.59 1.71 -11.26
C ALA A 119 -4.93 0.94 -12.42
N ALA A 120 -5.71 0.28 -13.26
CA ALA A 120 -5.21 -0.48 -14.40
C ALA A 120 -4.61 0.41 -15.51
N ASP A 121 -5.00 1.68 -15.61
CA ASP A 121 -4.55 2.61 -16.66
C ASP A 121 -3.02 2.82 -16.67
N ASN A 122 -2.37 2.69 -15.52
CA ASN A 122 -0.91 2.75 -15.41
C ASN A 122 -0.31 1.55 -14.68
N LEU A 123 -1.00 0.41 -14.72
CA LEU A 123 -0.53 -0.89 -14.21
C LEU A 123 -0.16 -0.87 -12.71
N LYS A 124 -0.91 -0.16 -11.89
CA LYS A 124 -0.71 -0.16 -10.44
C LYS A 124 -0.86 -1.57 -9.87
N ARG A 125 -0.05 -1.88 -8.86
CA ARG A 125 -0.31 -3.03 -8.00
C ARG A 125 -1.52 -2.74 -7.12
N VAL A 126 -2.44 -3.68 -7.06
CA VAL A 126 -3.67 -3.53 -6.27
C VAL A 126 -3.72 -4.61 -5.20
N LEU A 127 -3.85 -4.20 -3.94
CA LEU A 127 -4.22 -5.09 -2.85
C LEU A 127 -5.72 -4.92 -2.59
N ARG A 128 -6.47 -5.98 -2.84
CA ARG A 128 -7.93 -5.98 -2.75
C ARG A 128 -8.39 -6.19 -1.31
N PRO A 129 -9.62 -5.76 -0.97
CA PRO A 129 -10.28 -6.21 0.26
C PRO A 129 -10.41 -7.74 0.30
N GLU A 130 -10.48 -8.31 1.48
CA GLU A 130 -10.77 -9.73 1.64
C GLU A 130 -12.23 -10.01 1.30
N GLY A 131 -12.50 -11.16 0.66
CA GLY A 131 -13.84 -11.53 0.19
C GLY A 131 -14.11 -11.14 -1.26
N VAL A 132 -15.34 -11.33 -1.71
CA VAL A 132 -15.77 -11.10 -3.10
C VAL A 132 -16.97 -10.16 -3.15
N GLY A 133 -16.88 -9.10 -3.93
CA GLY A 133 -17.99 -8.16 -4.17
C GLY A 133 -18.54 -7.57 -2.87
N SER A 134 -19.85 -7.63 -2.66
CA SER A 134 -20.53 -7.10 -1.47
C SER A 134 -20.23 -7.85 -0.16
N GLN A 135 -19.47 -8.94 -0.21
CA GLN A 135 -19.00 -9.68 0.96
C GLN A 135 -17.56 -9.30 1.36
N ALA A 136 -16.99 -8.30 0.73
CA ALA A 136 -15.68 -7.77 1.11
C ALA A 136 -15.73 -7.26 2.55
N GLN A 137 -14.73 -7.59 3.35
CA GLN A 137 -14.64 -7.25 4.77
C GLN A 137 -13.23 -6.74 5.12
N GLU A 138 -13.16 -5.94 6.19
CA GLU A 138 -11.88 -5.66 6.82
C GLU A 138 -11.31 -6.94 7.44
N PRO A 139 -9.99 -7.18 7.34
CA PRO A 139 -9.33 -8.29 8.03
C PRO A 139 -9.48 -8.20 9.54
N ASP A 140 -9.28 -9.33 10.23
CA ASP A 140 -9.05 -9.31 11.67
C ASP A 140 -7.66 -8.76 11.97
N TRP A 141 -7.60 -7.48 12.30
CA TRP A 141 -6.36 -6.78 12.62
C TRP A 141 -5.66 -7.25 13.90
N SER A 142 -6.32 -8.07 14.73
CA SER A 142 -5.72 -8.70 15.91
C SER A 142 -5.04 -10.04 15.59
N ALA A 143 -5.26 -10.59 14.41
CA ALA A 143 -4.60 -11.80 13.96
C ALA A 143 -3.09 -11.62 13.81
N THR A 144 -2.35 -12.72 13.86
CA THR A 144 -0.90 -12.70 13.65
C THR A 144 -0.58 -12.15 12.25
N PRO A 145 0.24 -11.09 12.13
CA PRO A 145 0.63 -10.54 10.84
C PRO A 145 1.38 -11.58 9.99
N ASP A 146 1.14 -11.56 8.69
CA ASP A 146 1.88 -12.35 7.72
C ASP A 146 2.77 -11.46 6.81
N LEU A 147 3.55 -12.09 5.94
CA LEU A 147 4.41 -11.38 5.02
C LEU A 147 3.68 -10.87 3.76
N HIS A 148 2.43 -11.26 3.56
CA HIS A 148 1.69 -10.94 2.33
C HIS A 148 1.61 -9.44 2.08
N ARG A 149 1.28 -8.63 3.11
CA ARG A 149 1.19 -7.17 2.99
C ARG A 149 2.54 -6.50 2.68
N MET A 150 3.65 -7.07 3.17
CA MET A 150 4.99 -6.57 2.84
C MET A 150 5.36 -6.88 1.40
N THR A 151 5.05 -8.10 0.94
CA THR A 151 5.40 -8.56 -0.41
C THR A 151 4.48 -8.02 -1.50
N ALA A 152 3.25 -7.63 -1.15
CA ALA A 152 2.27 -7.08 -2.09
C ALA A 152 2.81 -5.84 -2.84
N PHE A 153 3.65 -5.03 -2.19
CA PHE A 153 4.20 -3.78 -2.72
C PHE A 153 5.71 -3.86 -3.00
N LEU A 154 6.18 -5.07 -3.34
CA LEU A 154 7.54 -5.31 -3.79
C LEU A 154 7.55 -5.81 -5.23
N GLU A 155 8.54 -5.36 -5.98
CA GLU A 155 8.86 -5.86 -7.31
C GLU A 155 10.11 -6.71 -7.27
N THR A 156 10.22 -7.69 -8.18
CA THR A 156 11.45 -8.46 -8.33
C THR A 156 12.30 -7.83 -9.42
N LYS A 157 13.43 -7.24 -9.04
CA LYS A 157 14.46 -6.80 -9.99
C LYS A 157 15.45 -7.91 -10.24
N THR A 158 15.65 -8.23 -11.51
CA THR A 158 16.67 -9.19 -11.94
C THR A 158 17.77 -8.47 -12.70
N VAL A 159 18.99 -8.62 -12.24
CA VAL A 159 20.18 -8.06 -12.88
C VAL A 159 20.97 -9.18 -13.53
N TRP A 160 21.27 -9.00 -14.80
CA TRP A 160 22.13 -9.85 -15.61
C TRP A 160 23.40 -9.11 -15.97
N HIS A 161 24.53 -9.60 -15.48
CA HIS A 161 25.84 -9.07 -15.82
C HIS A 161 26.70 -10.14 -16.48
N PRO A 162 27.29 -9.88 -17.66
CA PRO A 162 28.34 -10.73 -18.17
C PRO A 162 29.53 -10.68 -17.21
N LYS A 163 30.06 -11.85 -16.85
CA LYS A 163 31.35 -11.93 -16.16
C LYS A 163 32.41 -11.63 -17.20
N GLY A 164 33.20 -10.58 -16.99
CA GLY A 164 34.36 -10.34 -17.83
C GLY A 164 35.27 -11.55 -17.90
N ARG A 165 35.94 -11.73 -19.03
CA ARG A 165 37.00 -12.75 -19.23
C ARG A 165 38.22 -12.39 -18.40
#